data_9303d38b85808f446b86a9f4d85431cf
#
_entry.id   9303d38b85808f446b86a9f4d85431cf
#
_cell.length_a   1.000
_cell.length_b   1.000
_cell.length_c   1.000
_cell.angle_alpha   90.00
_cell.angle_beta   90.00
_cell.angle_gamma   90.00
#
_symmetry.space_group_name_H-M   'P 1'
#
loop_
_entity.id
_entity.type
_entity.pdbx_description
1 polymer ?
#
loop_
_entity_poly.entity_id
_entity_poly.type
_entity_poly.pdbx_seq_one_letter_code
_entity_poly.pdbx_strand_id
1 'polypeptide(L)'
;MTRFRQDDFGLPAKALATRLLGAMLVREEPGSARRAGMIVETEAYLGVADRACHSFGGRRTPRVEPMYARAGTAYVYFTYGMHHCFNVVAGEIGEPVAVLVRALEPVEGLELIRECRTVGPRERWPDTLLCSGPARLCQALDIDRRHSGIDLADSSEIWIETGHPIPPRIV
;
A
#
# COMPACT_ATOMS: atom_id res chain seq x y z
N MET A 1 8.16 6.40 15.84
CA MET A 1 6.88 5.94 15.22
C MET A 1 6.59 4.55 15.70
N THR A 2 5.33 4.19 15.93
CA THR A 2 4.93 2.87 16.42
C THR A 2 4.36 2.09 15.25
N ARG A 3 4.74 0.83 15.12
CA ARG A 3 4.22 -0.06 14.09
C ARG A 3 2.73 -0.37 14.33
N PHE A 4 1.94 -0.43 13.26
CA PHE A 4 0.56 -0.92 13.31
C PHE A 4 0.53 -2.37 13.76
N ARG A 5 -0.39 -2.67 14.66
CA ARG A 5 -0.70 -4.02 15.13
C ARG A 5 -1.94 -4.55 14.40
N GLN A 6 -2.23 -5.82 14.57
CA GLN A 6 -3.38 -6.48 13.95
C GLN A 6 -4.70 -5.71 14.14
N ASP A 7 -4.95 -5.22 15.36
CA ASP A 7 -6.18 -4.49 15.69
C ASP A 7 -6.32 -3.14 14.97
N ASP A 8 -5.21 -2.55 14.54
CA ASP A 8 -5.24 -1.29 13.78
C ASP A 8 -5.82 -1.45 12.36
N PHE A 9 -5.80 -2.68 11.82
CA PHE A 9 -6.28 -3.00 10.46
C PHE A 9 -7.74 -3.49 10.43
N GLY A 10 -8.27 -4.03 11.54
CA GLY A 10 -9.61 -4.64 11.64
C GLY A 10 -10.77 -3.65 11.53
N LEU A 11 -10.62 -2.58 10.76
CA LEU A 11 -11.61 -1.54 10.55
C LEU A 11 -12.36 -1.76 9.21
N PRO A 12 -13.61 -1.25 9.07
CA PRO A 12 -14.25 -1.15 7.75
C PRO A 12 -13.35 -0.39 6.77
N ALA A 13 -13.34 -0.79 5.48
CA ALA A 13 -12.41 -0.25 4.49
C ALA A 13 -12.37 1.30 4.42
N LYS A 14 -13.51 1.98 4.54
CA LYS A 14 -13.56 3.46 4.57
C LYS A 14 -12.88 4.05 5.80
N ALA A 15 -13.06 3.43 6.96
CA ALA A 15 -12.42 3.87 8.20
C ALA A 15 -10.91 3.62 8.15
N LEU A 16 -10.49 2.44 7.65
CA LEU A 16 -9.08 2.14 7.45
C LEU A 16 -8.44 3.09 6.42
N ALA A 17 -9.13 3.41 5.33
CA ALA A 17 -8.63 4.37 4.33
C ALA A 17 -8.29 5.72 4.96
N THR A 18 -9.16 6.23 5.81
CA THR A 18 -8.92 7.47 6.56
C THR A 18 -7.79 7.30 7.61
N ARG A 19 -7.75 6.16 8.31
CA ARG A 19 -6.73 5.85 9.33
C ARG A 19 -5.32 5.75 8.75
N LEU A 20 -5.21 5.31 7.49
CA LEU A 20 -3.93 5.18 6.79
C LEU A 20 -3.37 6.51 6.30
N LEU A 21 -4.18 7.55 6.13
CA LEU A 21 -3.68 8.87 5.75
C LEU A 21 -2.78 9.44 6.86
N GLY A 22 -1.57 9.86 6.48
CA GLY A 22 -0.54 10.32 7.40
C GLY A 22 0.29 9.21 8.05
N ALA A 23 -0.09 7.93 7.91
CA ALA A 23 0.73 6.80 8.33
C ALA A 23 1.92 6.61 7.37
N MET A 24 2.95 5.91 7.82
CA MET A 24 4.16 5.61 7.05
C MET A 24 4.08 4.20 6.47
N LEU A 25 4.15 4.07 5.15
CA LEU A 25 4.42 2.77 4.52
C LEU A 25 5.93 2.58 4.45
N VAL A 26 6.41 1.50 5.04
CA VAL A 26 7.83 1.18 5.19
C VAL A 26 8.17 -0.06 4.39
N ARG A 27 9.30 -0.03 3.71
CA ARG A 27 9.92 -1.15 3.01
C ARG A 27 11.38 -1.24 3.43
N GLU A 28 11.79 -2.41 3.91
CA GLU A 28 13.16 -2.71 4.30
C GLU A 28 13.55 -4.10 3.80
N GLU A 29 14.73 -4.21 3.24
CA GLU A 29 15.28 -5.48 2.79
C GLU A 29 16.49 -5.83 3.66
N PRO A 30 16.75 -7.14 3.92
CA PRO A 30 17.94 -7.55 4.64
C PRO A 30 19.21 -6.97 4.00
N GLY A 31 19.97 -6.20 4.76
CA GLY A 31 21.22 -5.58 4.29
C GLY A 31 21.05 -4.33 3.42
N SER A 32 19.84 -3.83 3.23
CA SER A 32 19.55 -2.58 2.53
C SER A 32 19.08 -1.49 3.49
N ALA A 33 19.22 -0.23 3.06
CA ALA A 33 18.66 0.88 3.81
C ALA A 33 17.12 0.90 3.68
N ARG A 34 16.48 1.33 4.75
CA ARG A 34 15.03 1.52 4.84
C ARG A 34 14.55 2.58 3.85
N ARG A 35 13.42 2.30 3.20
CA ARG A 35 12.65 3.24 2.36
C ARG A 35 11.29 3.44 3.00
N ALA A 36 10.86 4.68 3.16
CA ALA A 36 9.53 4.96 3.71
C ALA A 36 8.93 6.23 3.11
N GLY A 37 7.60 6.22 3.01
CA GLY A 37 6.83 7.39 2.61
C GLY A 37 5.54 7.52 3.39
N MET A 38 5.15 8.77 3.64
CA MET A 38 3.88 9.10 4.27
C MET A 38 2.74 8.89 3.27
N ILE A 39 1.72 8.15 3.66
CA ILE A 39 0.52 7.91 2.84
C ILE A 39 -0.29 9.20 2.76
N VAL A 40 -0.46 9.72 1.55
CA VAL A 40 -1.16 10.98 1.29
C VAL A 40 -2.44 10.82 0.47
N GLU A 41 -2.63 9.65 -0.14
CA GLU A 41 -3.84 9.34 -0.92
C GLU A 41 -4.18 7.85 -0.78
N THR A 42 -5.47 7.56 -0.53
CA THR A 42 -6.01 6.20 -0.41
C THR A 42 -7.34 6.08 -1.16
N GLU A 43 -7.72 4.84 -1.51
CA GLU A 43 -9.00 4.52 -2.13
C GLU A 43 -9.58 3.25 -1.51
N ALA A 44 -10.83 3.31 -0.99
CA ALA A 44 -11.47 2.17 -0.35
C ALA A 44 -12.28 1.34 -1.37
N TYR A 45 -12.04 0.02 -1.40
CA TYR A 45 -12.82 -0.97 -2.14
C TYR A 45 -13.75 -1.74 -1.20
N LEU A 46 -15.04 -1.74 -1.52
CA LEU A 46 -16.12 -2.17 -0.61
C LEU A 46 -16.58 -3.62 -0.86
N GLY A 47 -15.76 -4.41 -1.53
CA GLY A 47 -16.02 -5.84 -1.69
C GLY A 47 -17.01 -6.19 -2.78
N VAL A 48 -17.82 -7.23 -2.52
CA VAL A 48 -18.64 -7.91 -3.54
C VAL A 48 -19.74 -7.05 -4.18
N ALA A 49 -20.17 -5.99 -3.51
CA ALA A 49 -21.16 -5.05 -4.03
C ALA A 49 -20.54 -3.89 -4.83
N ASP A 50 -19.23 -3.71 -4.75
CA ASP A 50 -18.51 -2.61 -5.39
C ASP A 50 -18.04 -3.02 -6.79
N ARG A 51 -18.60 -2.37 -7.82
CA ARG A 51 -18.25 -2.64 -9.22
C ARG A 51 -16.80 -2.36 -9.59
N ALA A 52 -16.12 -1.50 -8.84
CA ALA A 52 -14.71 -1.20 -9.04
C ALA A 52 -13.80 -2.26 -8.39
N CYS A 53 -14.33 -3.07 -7.47
CA CYS A 53 -13.57 -4.07 -6.74
C CYS A 53 -13.33 -5.34 -7.58
N HIS A 54 -12.13 -5.92 -7.46
CA HIS A 54 -11.81 -7.20 -8.12
C HIS A 54 -12.70 -8.37 -7.65
N SER A 55 -13.25 -8.28 -6.45
CA SER A 55 -14.18 -9.27 -5.87
C SER A 55 -15.66 -9.03 -6.23
N PHE A 56 -15.96 -8.03 -7.07
CA PHE A 56 -17.35 -7.75 -7.48
C PHE A 56 -18.09 -9.00 -7.89
N GLY A 57 -19.35 -9.14 -7.42
CA GLY A 57 -20.20 -10.30 -7.69
C GLY A 57 -19.73 -11.59 -7.01
N GLY A 58 -18.86 -11.51 -5.98
CA GLY A 58 -18.34 -12.68 -5.28
C GLY A 58 -17.18 -13.38 -6.00
N ARG A 59 -16.55 -12.71 -6.97
CA ARG A 59 -15.41 -13.29 -7.70
C ARG A 59 -14.28 -13.64 -6.74
N ARG A 60 -13.86 -14.91 -6.77
CA ARG A 60 -12.76 -15.44 -6.00
C ARG A 60 -11.84 -16.27 -6.88
N THR A 61 -10.65 -15.77 -7.14
CA THR A 61 -9.63 -16.39 -8.01
C THR A 61 -8.28 -16.37 -7.26
N PRO A 62 -7.28 -17.17 -7.65
CA PRO A 62 -5.97 -17.13 -7.03
C PRO A 62 -5.36 -15.72 -6.95
N ARG A 63 -5.66 -14.86 -7.93
CA ARG A 63 -5.23 -13.45 -7.92
C ARG A 63 -5.88 -12.64 -6.81
N VAL A 64 -7.15 -12.88 -6.52
CA VAL A 64 -7.98 -12.10 -5.58
C VAL A 64 -7.98 -12.71 -4.18
N GLU A 65 -7.52 -13.96 -4.05
CA GLU A 65 -7.51 -14.72 -2.79
C GLU A 65 -6.96 -13.94 -1.58
N PRO A 66 -5.87 -13.14 -1.71
CA PRO A 66 -5.37 -12.37 -0.56
C PRO A 66 -6.37 -11.35 -0.01
N MET A 67 -7.35 -10.89 -0.79
CA MET A 67 -8.39 -9.98 -0.29
C MET A 67 -9.35 -10.63 0.70
N TYR A 68 -9.44 -11.97 0.71
CA TYR A 68 -10.29 -12.75 1.63
C TYR A 68 -9.55 -13.14 2.91
N ALA A 69 -8.26 -12.78 3.03
CA ALA A 69 -7.44 -13.03 4.20
C ALA A 69 -7.80 -12.08 5.36
N ARG A 70 -7.08 -12.19 6.47
CA ARG A 70 -7.26 -11.29 7.62
C ARG A 70 -6.89 -9.85 7.27
N ALA A 71 -7.48 -8.90 7.96
CA ALA A 71 -7.10 -7.48 7.87
C ALA A 71 -5.59 -7.31 8.12
N GLY A 72 -4.97 -6.33 7.44
CA GLY A 72 -3.51 -6.14 7.49
C GLY A 72 -2.73 -7.04 6.53
N THR A 73 -3.38 -7.93 5.77
CA THR A 73 -2.72 -8.64 4.68
C THR A 73 -2.46 -7.68 3.51
N ALA A 74 -1.24 -7.70 2.98
CA ALA A 74 -0.92 -6.98 1.74
C ALA A 74 -1.56 -7.69 0.55
N TYR A 75 -2.29 -6.94 -0.27
CA TYR A 75 -2.79 -7.42 -1.55
C TYR A 75 -2.12 -6.66 -2.69
N VAL A 76 -1.17 -7.29 -3.34
CA VAL A 76 -0.42 -6.70 -4.46
C VAL A 76 -0.79 -7.39 -5.76
N TYR A 77 -1.32 -6.63 -6.71
CA TYR A 77 -1.69 -7.18 -8.01
C TYR A 77 -0.95 -6.48 -9.15
N PHE A 78 -0.76 -7.25 -10.24
CA PHE A 78 -0.14 -6.78 -11.48
C PHE A 78 -1.23 -6.31 -12.45
N THR A 79 -1.04 -5.14 -13.05
CA THR A 79 -2.01 -4.52 -13.96
C THR A 79 -1.34 -3.95 -15.20
N TYR A 80 -2.08 -3.87 -16.30
CA TYR A 80 -1.63 -3.37 -17.61
C TYR A 80 -0.34 -3.99 -18.15
N GLY A 81 0.04 -5.19 -17.68
CA GLY A 81 1.26 -5.89 -18.12
C GLY A 81 2.58 -5.25 -17.66
N MET A 82 2.55 -4.23 -16.78
CA MET A 82 3.79 -3.53 -16.39
C MET A 82 3.77 -2.91 -14.98
N HIS A 83 2.65 -2.88 -14.29
CA HIS A 83 2.53 -2.13 -13.03
C HIS A 83 2.02 -3.00 -11.89
N HIS A 84 2.46 -2.67 -10.67
CA HIS A 84 1.93 -3.22 -9.44
C HIS A 84 1.11 -2.17 -8.69
N CYS A 85 0.09 -2.64 -7.96
CA CYS A 85 -0.71 -1.81 -7.07
C CYS A 85 -0.76 -2.47 -5.68
N PHE A 86 -0.46 -1.71 -4.64
CA PHE A 86 -0.39 -2.16 -3.26
C PHE A 86 -1.67 -1.79 -2.51
N ASN A 87 -2.30 -2.77 -1.90
CA ASN A 87 -3.49 -2.60 -1.09
C ASN A 87 -3.30 -3.23 0.29
N VAL A 88 -4.03 -2.73 1.26
CA VAL A 88 -4.15 -3.26 2.62
C VAL A 88 -5.54 -3.86 2.79
N VAL A 89 -5.62 -5.14 3.10
CA VAL A 89 -6.90 -5.82 3.38
C VAL A 89 -7.49 -5.26 4.68
N ALA A 90 -8.79 -5.04 4.69
CA ALA A 90 -9.57 -4.47 5.79
C ALA A 90 -10.68 -5.43 6.23
N GLY A 91 -11.47 -5.07 7.23
CA GLY A 91 -12.69 -5.78 7.66
C GLY A 91 -12.43 -7.14 8.28
N GLU A 92 -13.41 -8.02 8.16
CA GLU A 92 -13.39 -9.37 8.72
C GLU A 92 -12.76 -10.39 7.75
N ILE A 93 -12.27 -11.50 8.28
CA ILE A 93 -11.79 -12.63 7.44
C ILE A 93 -12.94 -13.13 6.56
N GLY A 94 -12.69 -13.25 5.26
CA GLY A 94 -13.67 -13.66 4.27
C GLY A 94 -14.46 -12.51 3.64
N GLU A 95 -14.31 -11.28 4.13
CA GLU A 95 -14.81 -10.06 3.49
C GLU A 95 -13.74 -9.51 2.54
N PRO A 96 -13.96 -9.55 1.21
CA PRO A 96 -12.94 -9.12 0.27
C PRO A 96 -12.93 -7.60 0.09
N VAL A 97 -12.66 -6.89 1.16
CA VAL A 97 -12.55 -5.41 1.20
C VAL A 97 -11.10 -4.99 1.42
N ALA A 98 -10.68 -3.90 0.79
CA ALA A 98 -9.30 -3.46 0.87
C ALA A 98 -9.17 -1.95 0.65
N VAL A 99 -8.02 -1.41 1.03
CA VAL A 99 -7.64 -0.01 0.78
C VAL A 99 -6.44 0.02 -0.14
N LEU A 100 -6.58 0.61 -1.32
CA LEU A 100 -5.47 0.92 -2.22
C LEU A 100 -4.71 2.13 -1.68
N VAL A 101 -3.41 1.98 -1.51
CA VAL A 101 -2.50 3.12 -1.30
C VAL A 101 -2.18 3.72 -2.66
N ARG A 102 -2.55 4.98 -2.87
CA ARG A 102 -2.47 5.63 -4.18
C ARG A 102 -1.25 6.51 -4.35
N ALA A 103 -0.84 7.19 -3.29
CA ALA A 103 0.34 8.06 -3.32
C ALA A 103 1.01 8.14 -1.96
N LEU A 104 2.33 8.36 -1.99
CA LEU A 104 3.16 8.63 -0.82
C LEU A 104 3.94 9.93 -1.01
N GLU A 105 4.15 10.65 0.08
CA GLU A 105 5.23 11.62 0.21
C GLU A 105 6.49 10.87 0.68
N PRO A 106 7.56 10.76 -0.14
CA PRO A 106 8.76 10.04 0.26
C PRO A 106 9.46 10.77 1.41
N VAL A 107 9.83 10.04 2.47
CA VAL A 107 10.41 10.59 3.71
C VAL A 107 11.79 10.01 4.01
N GLU A 108 11.97 8.70 3.82
CA GLU A 108 13.22 8.00 4.12
C GLU A 108 13.72 7.21 2.91
N GLY A 109 15.05 7.10 2.76
CA GLY A 109 15.67 6.35 1.68
C GLY A 109 15.52 7.00 0.30
N LEU A 110 15.51 8.34 0.23
CA LEU A 110 15.20 9.09 -0.98
C LEU A 110 16.11 8.76 -2.17
N GLU A 111 17.40 8.51 -1.94
CA GLU A 111 18.32 8.11 -3.02
C GLU A 111 17.96 6.73 -3.60
N LEU A 112 17.67 5.74 -2.74
CA LEU A 112 17.21 4.42 -3.20
C LEU A 112 15.88 4.51 -3.95
N ILE A 113 14.95 5.34 -3.47
CA ILE A 113 13.67 5.61 -4.15
C ILE A 113 13.93 6.19 -5.55
N ARG A 114 14.86 7.13 -5.68
CA ARG A 114 15.25 7.70 -6.98
C ARG A 114 15.88 6.66 -7.90
N GLU A 115 16.76 5.79 -7.38
CA GLU A 115 17.37 4.70 -8.13
C GLU A 115 16.30 3.76 -8.70
N CYS A 116 15.36 3.31 -7.87
CA CYS A 116 14.22 2.47 -8.28
C CYS A 116 13.31 3.15 -9.33
N ARG A 117 13.27 4.48 -9.34
CA ARG A 117 12.46 5.29 -10.27
C ARG A 117 13.20 5.71 -11.53
N THR A 118 14.50 5.46 -11.63
CA THR A 118 15.29 5.84 -12.81
C THR A 118 15.01 4.85 -13.95
N VAL A 119 14.12 5.25 -14.87
CA VAL A 119 13.86 4.54 -16.12
C VAL A 119 14.35 5.43 -17.26
N GLY A 120 15.55 5.15 -17.79
CA GLY A 120 16.13 5.89 -18.93
C GLY A 120 17.24 6.89 -18.54
N PRO A 121 17.81 7.62 -19.50
CA PRO A 121 18.96 8.46 -19.24
C PRO A 121 18.58 9.69 -18.41
N ARG A 122 18.98 9.68 -17.14
CA ARG A 122 19.21 10.81 -16.24
C ARG A 122 18.13 11.88 -16.04
N GLU A 123 16.86 11.64 -16.32
CA GLU A 123 15.83 12.58 -15.88
C GLU A 123 15.63 12.44 -14.36
N ARG A 124 16.05 13.44 -13.60
CA ARG A 124 15.73 13.56 -12.19
C ARG A 124 14.26 13.94 -12.04
N TRP A 125 13.45 12.98 -11.68
CA TRP A 125 12.07 13.25 -11.30
C TRP A 125 12.04 14.19 -10.08
N PRO A 126 11.19 15.22 -10.06
CA PRO A 126 10.89 15.96 -8.85
C PRO A 126 10.44 15.00 -7.74
N ASP A 127 10.84 15.25 -6.49
CA ASP A 127 10.52 14.36 -5.36
C ASP A 127 9.02 14.14 -5.20
N THR A 128 8.21 15.17 -5.50
CA THR A 128 6.75 15.10 -5.51
C THR A 128 6.17 14.09 -6.53
N LEU A 129 6.93 13.70 -7.54
CA LEU A 129 6.50 12.74 -8.57
C LEU A 129 7.03 11.33 -8.34
N LEU A 130 7.96 11.12 -7.41
CA LEU A 130 8.57 9.81 -7.18
C LEU A 130 7.55 8.75 -6.80
N CYS A 131 6.59 9.08 -5.94
CA CYS A 131 5.58 8.17 -5.41
C CYS A 131 4.13 8.65 -5.68
N SER A 132 3.93 9.54 -6.68
CA SER A 132 2.62 10.11 -7.01
C SER A 132 1.82 9.19 -7.93
N GLY A 133 1.25 8.14 -7.37
CA GLY A 133 0.42 7.16 -8.06
C GLY A 133 0.77 5.72 -7.69
N PRO A 134 -0.20 4.78 -7.74
CA PRO A 134 -0.07 3.43 -7.21
C PRO A 134 1.06 2.63 -7.87
N ALA A 135 1.26 2.78 -9.18
CA ALA A 135 2.35 2.14 -9.88
C ALA A 135 3.72 2.73 -9.51
N ARG A 136 3.78 4.07 -9.36
CA ARG A 136 5.01 4.78 -9.03
C ARG A 136 5.49 4.46 -7.62
N LEU A 137 4.60 4.43 -6.64
CA LEU A 137 4.97 4.07 -5.27
C LEU A 137 5.46 2.62 -5.18
N CYS A 138 4.85 1.68 -5.90
CA CYS A 138 5.31 0.30 -5.94
C CYS A 138 6.73 0.19 -6.55
N GLN A 139 7.01 0.91 -7.64
CA GLN A 139 8.37 0.99 -8.19
C GLN A 139 9.35 1.62 -7.18
N ALA A 140 8.98 2.75 -6.57
CA ALA A 140 9.81 3.49 -5.64
C ALA A 140 10.24 2.67 -4.42
N LEU A 141 9.33 1.85 -3.90
CA LEU A 141 9.56 0.99 -2.74
C LEU A 141 9.96 -0.45 -3.12
N ASP A 142 10.13 -0.75 -4.40
CA ASP A 142 10.36 -2.11 -4.91
C ASP A 142 9.34 -3.11 -4.39
N ILE A 143 8.06 -2.75 -4.50
CA ILE A 143 6.93 -3.61 -4.14
C ILE A 143 6.38 -4.29 -5.38
N ASP A 144 6.33 -5.61 -5.36
CA ASP A 144 5.80 -6.43 -6.43
C ASP A 144 4.91 -7.58 -5.93
N ARG A 145 4.55 -8.51 -6.80
CA ARG A 145 3.68 -9.65 -6.49
C ARG A 145 4.22 -10.57 -5.39
N ARG A 146 5.53 -10.60 -5.13
CA ARG A 146 6.13 -11.41 -4.04
C ARG A 146 5.62 -10.97 -2.67
N HIS A 147 5.20 -9.71 -2.56
CA HIS A 147 4.68 -9.12 -1.32
C HIS A 147 3.17 -9.35 -1.13
N SER A 148 2.47 -9.95 -2.12
CA SER A 148 1.04 -10.27 -1.97
C SER A 148 0.85 -11.45 -1.02
N GLY A 149 0.01 -11.28 0.00
CA GLY A 149 -0.21 -12.24 1.07
C GLY A 149 0.63 -12.02 2.32
N ILE A 150 1.57 -11.09 2.32
CA ILE A 150 2.36 -10.73 3.50
C ILE A 150 1.44 -10.10 4.56
N ASP A 151 1.65 -10.48 5.81
CA ASP A 151 1.05 -9.87 6.97
C ASP A 151 1.82 -8.63 7.41
N LEU A 152 1.21 -7.46 7.26
CA LEU A 152 1.83 -6.17 7.58
C LEU A 152 2.04 -5.95 9.08
N ALA A 153 1.33 -6.69 9.93
CA ALA A 153 1.52 -6.62 11.39
C ALA A 153 2.82 -7.33 11.85
N ASP A 154 3.21 -8.41 11.15
CA ASP A 154 4.32 -9.28 11.58
C ASP A 154 5.53 -9.26 10.64
N SER A 155 5.40 -8.77 9.39
CA SER A 155 6.47 -8.79 8.39
C SER A 155 7.68 -7.94 8.78
N SER A 156 8.88 -8.41 8.54
CA SER A 156 10.12 -7.63 8.64
C SER A 156 10.51 -6.90 7.37
N GLU A 157 9.76 -7.10 6.27
CA GLU A 157 10.11 -6.54 4.96
C GLU A 157 9.25 -5.34 4.56
N ILE A 158 7.95 -5.38 4.91
CA ILE A 158 7.00 -4.33 4.59
C ILE A 158 5.98 -4.20 5.72
N TRP A 159 5.74 -2.99 6.20
CA TRP A 159 4.79 -2.73 7.29
C TRP A 159 4.30 -1.29 7.28
N ILE A 160 3.37 -0.99 8.17
CA ILE A 160 2.84 0.37 8.37
C ILE A 160 3.18 0.85 9.79
N GLU A 161 3.58 2.10 9.90
CA GLU A 161 3.83 2.78 11.18
C GLU A 161 2.90 3.97 11.35
N THR A 162 2.65 4.34 12.61
CA THR A 162 2.02 5.62 12.92
C THR A 162 2.87 6.75 12.37
N GLY A 163 2.26 7.67 11.65
CA GLY A 163 2.91 8.88 11.14
C GLY A 163 2.42 10.13 11.88
N HIS A 164 2.51 11.25 11.21
CA HIS A 164 1.95 12.51 11.70
C HIS A 164 0.47 12.62 11.30
N PRO A 165 -0.42 13.04 12.22
CA PRO A 165 -1.81 13.29 11.87
C PRO A 165 -1.91 14.32 10.74
N ILE A 166 -2.65 13.99 9.68
CA ILE A 166 -2.97 14.97 8.64
C ILE A 166 -4.04 15.92 9.19
N PRO A 167 -3.85 17.25 9.07
CA PRO A 167 -4.87 18.19 9.48
C PRO A 167 -6.20 17.94 8.77
N PRO A 168 -7.36 18.05 9.45
CA PRO A 168 -8.68 17.74 8.88
C PRO A 168 -9.06 18.51 7.61
N ARG A 169 -8.32 19.56 7.26
CA ARG A 169 -8.56 20.40 6.07
C ARG A 169 -8.01 19.81 4.77
N ILE A 170 -7.31 18.68 4.83
CA ILE A 170 -6.67 18.03 3.68
C ILE A 170 -7.38 16.72 3.31
N VAL A 171 -8.36 16.30 4.10
CA VAL A 171 -9.17 15.08 3.88
C VAL A 171 -10.46 15.42 3.15
#